data_5736ab5164f40180ad3e2938270f9874
#
_entry.id   5736ab5164f40180ad3e2938270f9874
#
_cell.length_a   1.000
_cell.length_b   1.000
_cell.length_c   1.000
_cell.angle_alpha   90.00
_cell.angle_beta   90.00
_cell.angle_gamma   90.00
#
_symmetry.space_group_name_H-M   'P 1'
#
loop_
_entity.id
_entity.type
_entity.pdbx_description
1 polymer ?
#
loop_
_entity_poly.entity_id
_entity_poly.type
_entity_poly.pdbx_seq_one_letter_code
_entity_poly.pdbx_strand_id
1 'polypeptide(L)'
;MAAAKAFGDKQYNKLDPITVPLPHPDATAVLLAGGSQINSHMASPPFSYAEATAPGLHRVFNTVDVLGNITLDMTYTSKKFYEANPRLSAAFVAALDEANALIARDKAKAAQIYIAQSRVKSSPDEVKKILDDPDSRFTTTPVGVARYAEFMQRVGTLKSKPASWKDLFFPTVQNRQGS
;
A
#
# COMPACT_ATOMS: atom_id res chain seq x y z
N MET A 1 9.79 0.97 10.05
CA MET A 1 10.38 -0.38 9.89
C MET A 1 11.70 -0.36 9.11
N ALA A 2 11.76 0.20 7.88
CA ALA A 2 13.01 0.26 7.11
C ALA A 2 14.13 1.00 7.86
N ALA A 3 13.85 2.18 8.44
CA ALA A 3 14.82 2.91 9.27
C ALA A 3 15.28 2.10 10.50
N ALA A 4 14.36 1.40 11.17
CA ALA A 4 14.73 0.52 12.28
C ALA A 4 15.64 -0.63 11.85
N LYS A 5 15.39 -1.20 10.66
CA LYS A 5 16.26 -2.24 10.09
C LYS A 5 17.66 -1.72 9.76
N ALA A 6 17.76 -0.49 9.27
CA ALA A 6 19.02 0.14 8.88
C ALA A 6 19.81 0.71 10.07
N PHE A 7 19.13 1.30 11.05
CA PHE A 7 19.75 2.08 12.14
C PHE A 7 19.53 1.47 13.54
N GLY A 8 18.75 0.41 13.64
CA GLY A 8 18.34 -0.20 14.91
C GLY A 8 17.01 0.35 15.45
N ASP A 9 16.32 -0.46 16.25
CA ASP A 9 14.97 -0.15 16.76
C ASP A 9 14.88 1.17 17.54
N LYS A 10 15.93 1.52 18.30
CA LYS A 10 15.99 2.78 19.05
C LYS A 10 16.07 4.03 18.16
N GLN A 11 16.35 3.87 16.87
CA GLN A 11 16.50 4.94 15.88
C GLN A 11 15.49 4.81 14.72
N TYR A 12 14.35 4.16 14.97
CA TYR A 12 13.34 3.94 13.95
C TYR A 12 12.78 5.24 13.33
N ASN A 13 12.84 6.34 14.08
CA ASN A 13 12.40 7.68 13.69
C ASN A 13 13.55 8.62 13.28
N LYS A 14 14.75 8.09 13.03
CA LYS A 14 15.93 8.90 12.68
C LYS A 14 15.73 9.79 11.45
N LEU A 15 14.87 9.39 10.54
CA LEU A 15 14.58 10.14 9.31
C LEU A 15 13.44 11.17 9.47
N ASP A 16 12.68 11.14 10.58
CA ASP A 16 11.54 12.05 10.76
C ASP A 16 11.92 13.54 10.63
N PRO A 17 13.08 14.02 11.16
CA PRO A 17 13.44 15.43 11.04
C PRO A 17 13.69 15.93 9.61
N ILE A 18 13.93 15.01 8.67
CA ILE A 18 14.17 15.32 7.25
C ILE A 18 13.02 14.84 6.35
N THR A 19 11.90 14.40 6.94
CA THR A 19 10.72 13.93 6.22
C THR A 19 9.62 14.97 6.30
N VAL A 20 9.04 15.32 5.14
CA VAL A 20 7.90 16.24 5.05
C VAL A 20 6.70 15.51 4.45
N PRO A 21 5.48 15.64 5.03
CA PRO A 21 4.28 15.06 4.46
C PRO A 21 3.81 15.89 3.27
N LEU A 22 3.76 15.25 2.09
CA LEU A 22 3.19 15.81 0.86
C LEU A 22 2.28 14.79 0.20
N PRO A 23 1.16 15.20 -0.41
CA PRO A 23 0.39 14.34 -1.29
C PRO A 23 1.27 13.82 -2.44
N HIS A 24 1.08 12.56 -2.85
CA HIS A 24 1.91 11.98 -3.92
C HIS A 24 1.98 12.80 -5.20
N PRO A 25 0.88 13.38 -5.74
CA PRO A 25 0.96 14.22 -6.93
C PRO A 25 1.89 15.41 -6.76
N ASP A 26 1.84 16.08 -5.60
CA ASP A 26 2.63 17.27 -5.31
C ASP A 26 4.10 16.90 -5.09
N ALA A 27 4.37 15.83 -4.34
CA ALA A 27 5.71 15.33 -4.11
C ALA A 27 6.39 14.92 -5.43
N THR A 28 5.67 14.21 -6.30
CA THR A 28 6.16 13.83 -7.64
C THR A 28 6.45 15.07 -8.49
N ALA A 29 5.55 16.06 -8.52
CA ALA A 29 5.75 17.28 -9.30
C ALA A 29 7.00 18.04 -8.84
N VAL A 30 7.20 18.20 -7.53
CA VAL A 30 8.38 18.88 -6.97
C VAL A 30 9.67 18.10 -7.24
N LEU A 31 9.65 16.77 -7.11
CA LEU A 31 10.80 15.92 -7.35
C LEU A 31 11.23 15.95 -8.83
N LEU A 32 10.26 15.88 -9.76
CA LEU A 32 10.52 15.92 -11.20
C LEU A 32 10.98 17.29 -11.68
N ALA A 33 10.49 18.37 -11.07
CA ALA A 33 10.94 19.72 -11.39
C ALA A 33 12.42 19.97 -11.01
N GLY A 34 12.92 19.26 -10.01
CA GLY A 34 14.28 19.43 -9.49
C GLY A 34 14.51 20.79 -8.82
N GLY A 35 15.71 21.02 -8.32
CA GLY A 35 16.11 22.31 -7.73
C GLY A 35 15.49 22.67 -6.39
N SER A 36 14.65 21.79 -5.82
CA SER A 36 14.06 21.95 -4.48
C SER A 36 14.87 21.24 -3.40
N GLN A 37 14.50 21.44 -2.14
CA GLN A 37 15.04 20.66 -1.02
C GLN A 37 14.52 19.22 -0.98
N ILE A 38 13.44 18.91 -1.72
CA ILE A 38 12.90 17.57 -1.86
C ILE A 38 13.70 16.83 -2.92
N ASN A 39 14.50 15.87 -2.50
CA ASN A 39 15.40 15.09 -3.36
C ASN A 39 15.10 13.59 -3.36
N SER A 40 14.09 13.15 -2.60
CA SER A 40 13.65 11.77 -2.53
C SER A 40 12.18 11.70 -2.15
N HIS A 41 11.50 10.63 -2.59
CA HIS A 41 10.08 10.40 -2.30
C HIS A 41 9.83 8.93 -2.01
N MET A 42 9.01 8.66 -0.99
CA MET A 42 8.46 7.33 -0.70
C MET A 42 7.14 7.19 -1.48
N ALA A 43 7.26 6.87 -2.74
CA ALA A 43 6.13 6.83 -3.66
C ALA A 43 5.46 5.46 -3.72
N SER A 44 4.15 5.47 -4.01
CA SER A 44 3.38 4.29 -4.41
C SER A 44 2.98 4.39 -5.89
N PRO A 45 2.59 3.27 -6.55
CA PRO A 45 2.02 3.34 -7.90
C PRO A 45 0.78 4.23 -7.96
N PRO A 46 0.57 4.99 -9.06
CA PRO A 46 1.37 5.04 -10.28
C PRO A 46 2.59 5.97 -10.20
N PHE A 47 2.73 6.78 -9.15
CA PHE A 47 3.75 7.83 -9.01
C PHE A 47 5.16 7.26 -9.00
N SER A 48 5.39 6.17 -8.27
CA SER A 48 6.69 5.48 -8.21
C SER A 48 7.21 5.03 -9.59
N TYR A 49 6.31 4.67 -10.50
CA TYR A 49 6.68 4.29 -11.87
C TYR A 49 7.05 5.50 -12.72
N ALA A 50 6.31 6.60 -12.61
CA ALA A 50 6.63 7.84 -13.31
C ALA A 50 8.00 8.38 -12.88
N GLU A 51 8.28 8.35 -11.58
CA GLU A 51 9.56 8.79 -11.01
C GLU A 51 10.72 7.87 -11.42
N ALA A 52 10.53 6.56 -11.36
CA ALA A 52 11.58 5.59 -11.71
C ALA A 52 11.99 5.62 -13.19
N THR A 53 11.16 6.19 -14.07
CA THR A 53 11.46 6.35 -15.50
C THR A 53 11.94 7.77 -15.86
N ALA A 54 11.93 8.69 -14.91
CA ALA A 54 12.35 10.07 -15.17
C ALA A 54 13.88 10.19 -15.22
N PRO A 55 14.42 11.01 -16.16
CA PRO A 55 15.87 11.25 -16.23
C PRO A 55 16.43 11.80 -14.91
N GLY A 56 17.57 11.29 -14.48
CA GLY A 56 18.26 11.75 -13.27
C GLY A 56 17.69 11.19 -11.95
N LEU A 57 16.62 10.41 -12.01
CA LEU A 57 16.07 9.71 -10.83
C LEU A 57 16.37 8.22 -10.90
N HIS A 58 16.47 7.59 -9.73
CA HIS A 58 16.61 6.14 -9.62
C HIS A 58 15.95 5.64 -8.33
N ARG A 59 15.50 4.41 -8.36
CA ARG A 59 14.94 3.74 -7.17
C ARG A 59 16.07 3.30 -6.24
N VAL A 60 16.07 3.81 -5.01
CA VAL A 60 17.06 3.47 -3.98
C VAL A 60 16.74 2.10 -3.37
N PHE A 61 15.46 1.81 -3.10
CA PHE A 61 15.01 0.50 -2.61
C PHE A 61 13.53 0.29 -2.92
N ASN A 62 13.09 -0.97 -2.88
CA ASN A 62 11.69 -1.36 -2.89
C ASN A 62 11.30 -1.81 -1.47
N THR A 63 10.12 -1.43 -1.01
CA THR A 63 9.60 -1.88 0.29
C THR A 63 9.47 -3.39 0.39
N VAL A 64 9.17 -4.07 -0.72
CA VAL A 64 9.10 -5.54 -0.77
C VAL A 64 10.47 -6.18 -0.48
N ASP A 65 11.57 -5.62 -0.98
CA ASP A 65 12.93 -6.11 -0.71
C ASP A 65 13.31 -5.97 0.77
N VAL A 66 12.82 -4.91 1.41
CA VAL A 66 13.16 -4.58 2.81
C VAL A 66 12.22 -5.27 3.80
N LEU A 67 10.93 -5.26 3.52
CA LEU A 67 9.88 -5.69 4.46
C LEU A 67 9.21 -7.01 4.06
N GLY A 68 9.47 -7.51 2.84
CA GLY A 68 8.71 -8.60 2.23
C GLY A 68 7.29 -8.16 1.85
N ASN A 69 6.47 -9.11 1.45
CA ASN A 69 5.08 -8.83 1.11
C ASN A 69 4.30 -8.39 2.35
N ILE A 70 3.62 -7.26 2.22
CA ILE A 70 2.78 -6.67 3.26
C ILE A 70 1.53 -6.07 2.63
N THR A 71 0.41 -6.10 3.34
CA THR A 71 -0.78 -5.34 2.96
C THR A 71 -0.49 -3.85 3.12
N LEU A 72 -0.55 -3.13 2.01
CA LEU A 72 -0.31 -1.68 1.98
C LEU A 72 -1.60 -0.92 2.30
N ASP A 73 -2.68 -1.25 1.58
CA ASP A 73 -3.96 -0.56 1.70
C ASP A 73 -4.99 -1.42 2.42
N MET A 74 -5.79 -0.80 3.27
CA MET A 74 -6.86 -1.44 4.01
C MET A 74 -8.11 -0.58 4.00
N THR A 75 -9.26 -1.20 3.73
CA THR A 75 -10.56 -0.56 3.95
C THR A 75 -11.00 -0.78 5.38
N TYR A 76 -11.42 0.27 6.06
CA TYR A 76 -11.89 0.20 7.43
C TYR A 76 -13.27 0.83 7.60
N THR A 77 -14.00 0.34 8.60
CA THR A 77 -15.27 0.93 9.04
C THR A 77 -15.42 0.77 10.55
N SER A 78 -16.39 1.45 11.14
CA SER A 78 -16.67 1.27 12.55
C SER A 78 -17.33 -0.10 12.84
N LYS A 79 -17.07 -0.65 14.03
CA LYS A 79 -17.75 -1.87 14.49
C LYS A 79 -19.27 -1.73 14.43
N LYS A 80 -19.79 -0.58 14.90
CA LYS A 80 -21.22 -0.26 14.85
C LYS A 80 -21.80 -0.34 13.43
N PHE A 81 -21.09 0.20 12.43
CA PHE A 81 -21.55 0.15 11.04
C PHE A 81 -21.52 -1.29 10.52
N TYR A 82 -20.45 -2.02 10.76
CA TYR A 82 -20.30 -3.42 10.34
C TYR A 82 -21.43 -4.30 10.89
N GLU A 83 -21.71 -4.20 12.19
CA GLU A 83 -22.74 -4.97 12.89
C GLU A 83 -24.17 -4.62 12.42
N ALA A 84 -24.39 -3.33 12.09
CA ALA A 84 -25.69 -2.87 11.57
C ALA A 84 -25.88 -3.24 10.08
N ASN A 85 -24.82 -3.52 9.32
CA ASN A 85 -24.86 -3.71 7.88
C ASN A 85 -24.12 -4.98 7.40
N PRO A 86 -24.43 -6.18 7.94
CA PRO A 86 -23.65 -7.38 7.64
C PRO A 86 -23.74 -7.79 6.17
N ARG A 87 -24.90 -7.60 5.53
CA ARG A 87 -25.09 -7.91 4.09
C ARG A 87 -24.26 -6.99 3.20
N LEU A 88 -24.21 -5.69 3.54
CA LEU A 88 -23.42 -4.70 2.78
C LEU A 88 -21.94 -5.00 2.93
N SER A 89 -21.48 -5.32 4.14
CA SER A 89 -20.09 -5.66 4.41
C SER A 89 -19.66 -6.92 3.64
N ALA A 90 -20.50 -7.93 3.59
CA ALA A 90 -20.25 -9.15 2.81
C ALA A 90 -20.22 -8.86 1.30
N ALA A 91 -21.19 -8.08 0.79
CA ALA A 91 -21.25 -7.68 -0.61
C ALA A 91 -20.03 -6.86 -1.04
N PHE A 92 -19.54 -5.97 -0.17
CA PHE A 92 -18.34 -5.18 -0.43
C PHE A 92 -17.10 -6.07 -0.61
N VAL A 93 -16.89 -7.03 0.30
CA VAL A 93 -15.76 -7.97 0.19
C VAL A 93 -15.89 -8.84 -1.06
N ALA A 94 -17.10 -9.31 -1.39
CA ALA A 94 -17.34 -10.08 -2.62
C ALA A 94 -17.04 -9.27 -3.89
N ALA A 95 -17.41 -7.99 -3.92
CA ALA A 95 -17.08 -7.08 -5.03
C ALA A 95 -15.57 -6.86 -5.18
N LEU A 96 -14.84 -6.74 -4.06
CA LEU A 96 -13.38 -6.68 -4.11
C LEU A 96 -12.75 -7.97 -4.63
N ASP A 97 -13.27 -9.13 -4.23
CA ASP A 97 -12.82 -10.42 -4.75
C ASP A 97 -13.06 -10.55 -6.25
N GLU A 98 -14.23 -10.11 -6.73
CA GLU A 98 -14.56 -10.09 -8.16
C GLU A 98 -13.61 -9.15 -8.93
N ALA A 99 -13.35 -7.95 -8.42
CA ALA A 99 -12.41 -7.01 -9.02
C ALA A 99 -10.99 -7.58 -9.07
N ASN A 100 -10.52 -8.20 -7.99
CA ASN A 100 -9.20 -8.86 -7.95
C ASN A 100 -9.11 -10.02 -8.93
N ALA A 101 -10.19 -10.81 -9.07
CA ALA A 101 -10.26 -11.88 -10.06
C ALA A 101 -10.23 -11.36 -11.50
N LEU A 102 -10.87 -10.22 -11.77
CA LEU A 102 -10.79 -9.54 -13.07
C LEU A 102 -9.36 -9.08 -13.35
N ILE A 103 -8.71 -8.40 -12.40
CA ILE A 103 -7.31 -7.96 -12.53
C ILE A 103 -6.39 -9.14 -12.84
N ALA A 104 -6.54 -10.26 -12.14
CA ALA A 104 -5.72 -11.44 -12.35
C ALA A 104 -5.94 -12.07 -13.74
N ARG A 105 -7.19 -12.08 -14.22
CA ARG A 105 -7.57 -12.72 -15.49
C ARG A 105 -7.32 -11.85 -16.71
N ASP A 106 -7.57 -10.53 -16.60
CA ASP A 106 -7.54 -9.60 -17.74
C ASP A 106 -7.04 -8.22 -17.32
N LYS A 107 -5.72 -8.08 -17.23
CA LYS A 107 -5.05 -6.85 -16.84
C LYS A 107 -5.30 -5.70 -17.81
N ALA A 108 -5.46 -5.99 -19.10
CA ALA A 108 -5.73 -4.98 -20.11
C ALA A 108 -7.12 -4.37 -19.90
N LYS A 109 -8.13 -5.20 -19.66
CA LYS A 109 -9.48 -4.73 -19.31
C LYS A 109 -9.52 -3.99 -17.99
N ALA A 110 -8.80 -4.48 -16.97
CA ALA A 110 -8.68 -3.80 -15.69
C ALA A 110 -8.06 -2.40 -15.84
N ALA A 111 -6.99 -2.26 -16.63
CA ALA A 111 -6.37 -0.98 -16.93
C ALA A 111 -7.33 -0.01 -17.63
N GLN A 112 -8.10 -0.48 -18.61
CA GLN A 112 -9.11 0.34 -19.30
C GLN A 112 -10.18 0.84 -18.33
N ILE A 113 -10.70 -0.03 -17.45
CA ILE A 113 -11.69 0.35 -16.44
C ILE A 113 -11.11 1.39 -15.48
N TYR A 114 -9.89 1.17 -15.00
CA TYR A 114 -9.22 2.11 -14.12
C TYR A 114 -9.10 3.51 -14.75
N ILE A 115 -8.63 3.60 -15.99
CA ILE A 115 -8.51 4.88 -16.71
C ILE A 115 -9.88 5.53 -16.90
N ALA A 116 -10.90 4.76 -17.25
CA ALA A 116 -12.25 5.30 -17.45
C ALA A 116 -12.90 5.85 -16.17
N GLN A 117 -12.53 5.29 -15.00
CA GLN A 117 -13.10 5.66 -13.70
C GLN A 117 -12.23 6.63 -12.90
N SER A 118 -10.93 6.66 -13.15
CA SER A 118 -9.99 7.54 -12.47
C SER A 118 -9.77 8.83 -13.26
N ARG A 119 -9.29 9.87 -12.55
CA ARG A 119 -8.86 11.11 -13.19
C ARG A 119 -7.35 11.13 -13.49
N VAL A 120 -6.72 9.96 -13.45
CA VAL A 120 -5.27 9.84 -13.64
C VAL A 120 -4.93 10.01 -15.13
N LYS A 121 -3.90 10.80 -15.41
CA LYS A 121 -3.39 11.03 -16.77
C LYS A 121 -2.35 9.96 -17.16
N SER A 122 -2.73 8.69 -17.05
CA SER A 122 -1.88 7.56 -17.48
C SER A 122 -2.54 6.86 -18.66
N SER A 123 -1.74 6.29 -19.54
CA SER A 123 -2.24 5.43 -20.61
C SER A 123 -2.62 4.05 -20.08
N PRO A 124 -3.51 3.31 -20.76
CA PRO A 124 -3.81 1.92 -20.40
C PRO A 124 -2.58 1.03 -20.36
N ASP A 125 -1.58 1.25 -21.22
CA ASP A 125 -0.34 0.48 -21.26
C ASP A 125 0.55 0.75 -20.04
N GLU A 126 0.63 2.00 -19.58
CA GLU A 126 1.33 2.35 -18.33
C GLU A 126 0.68 1.69 -17.13
N VAL A 127 -0.65 1.74 -17.03
CA VAL A 127 -1.39 1.06 -15.95
C VAL A 127 -1.19 -0.45 -16.03
N LYS A 128 -1.23 -1.02 -17.24
CA LYS A 128 -0.99 -2.46 -17.43
C LYS A 128 0.40 -2.87 -16.96
N LYS A 129 1.44 -2.09 -17.22
CA LYS A 129 2.80 -2.36 -16.71
C LYS A 129 2.83 -2.44 -15.17
N ILE A 130 2.09 -1.56 -14.48
CA ILE A 130 1.96 -1.60 -13.01
C ILE A 130 1.26 -2.89 -12.57
N LEU A 131 0.20 -3.30 -13.27
CA LEU A 131 -0.53 -4.54 -12.98
C LEU A 131 0.29 -5.81 -13.31
N ASP A 132 1.25 -5.71 -14.22
CA ASP A 132 2.15 -6.81 -14.58
C ASP A 132 3.33 -6.97 -13.61
N ASP A 133 3.61 -5.97 -12.79
CA ASP A 133 4.68 -6.04 -11.81
C ASP A 133 4.39 -7.14 -10.78
N PRO A 134 5.31 -8.09 -10.57
CA PRO A 134 5.13 -9.19 -9.61
C PRO A 134 4.97 -8.73 -8.16
N ASP A 135 5.44 -7.52 -7.84
CA ASP A 135 5.28 -6.90 -6.52
C ASP A 135 3.90 -6.26 -6.34
N SER A 136 3.17 -6.00 -7.44
CA SER A 136 1.78 -5.50 -7.42
C SER A 136 0.80 -6.63 -7.23
N ARG A 137 0.33 -6.85 -6.00
CA ARG A 137 -0.61 -7.93 -5.66
C ARG A 137 -1.94 -7.38 -5.20
N PHE A 138 -3.00 -7.78 -5.87
CA PHE A 138 -4.38 -7.41 -5.56
C PHE A 138 -5.08 -8.60 -4.90
N THR A 139 -5.35 -8.49 -3.62
CA THR A 139 -5.95 -9.57 -2.83
C THR A 139 -6.68 -9.01 -1.63
N THR A 140 -7.74 -9.68 -1.21
CA THR A 140 -8.44 -9.42 0.06
C THR A 140 -7.86 -10.23 1.23
N THR A 141 -6.79 -10.99 1.00
CA THR A 141 -6.09 -11.73 2.06
C THR A 141 -5.07 -10.80 2.72
N PRO A 142 -5.19 -10.51 4.02
CA PRO A 142 -4.22 -9.69 4.75
C PRO A 142 -2.86 -10.40 4.85
N VAL A 143 -1.78 -9.70 4.54
CA VAL A 143 -0.41 -10.26 4.56
C VAL A 143 0.51 -9.36 5.37
N GLY A 144 1.29 -9.96 6.28
CA GLY A 144 2.32 -9.27 7.06
C GLY A 144 1.79 -8.25 8.07
N VAL A 145 0.49 -8.24 8.37
CA VAL A 145 -0.14 -7.26 9.28
C VAL A 145 0.33 -7.47 10.72
N ALA A 146 0.52 -8.72 11.13
CA ALA A 146 1.04 -9.05 12.45
C ALA A 146 2.44 -8.45 12.67
N ARG A 147 3.29 -8.44 11.64
CA ARG A 147 4.64 -7.84 11.69
C ARG A 147 4.60 -6.33 11.95
N TYR A 148 3.60 -5.63 11.41
CA TYR A 148 3.40 -4.21 11.70
C TYR A 148 3.05 -4.01 13.18
N ALA A 149 2.08 -4.77 13.69
CA ALA A 149 1.68 -4.70 15.08
C ALA A 149 2.83 -5.02 16.06
N GLU A 150 3.63 -6.02 15.75
CA GLU A 150 4.84 -6.36 16.52
C GLU A 150 5.88 -5.22 16.50
N PHE A 151 6.12 -4.64 15.34
CA PHE A 151 7.02 -3.50 15.24
C PHE A 151 6.50 -2.30 16.03
N MET A 152 5.22 -1.95 15.88
CA MET A 152 4.60 -0.83 16.60
C MET A 152 4.64 -1.03 18.12
N GLN A 153 4.47 -2.26 18.60
CA GLN A 153 4.64 -2.58 20.02
C GLN A 153 6.09 -2.42 20.46
N ARG A 154 7.05 -2.94 19.68
CA ARG A 154 8.48 -2.90 19.99
C ARG A 154 9.04 -1.48 20.10
N VAL A 155 8.53 -0.56 19.27
CA VAL A 155 8.91 0.87 19.31
C VAL A 155 8.01 1.73 20.21
N GLY A 156 7.07 1.12 20.92
CA GLY A 156 6.21 1.80 21.90
C GLY A 156 5.00 2.55 21.33
N THR A 157 4.73 2.44 20.03
CA THR A 157 3.56 3.07 19.40
C THR A 157 2.26 2.35 19.75
N LEU A 158 2.30 1.01 19.93
CA LEU A 158 1.21 0.21 20.47
C LEU A 158 1.55 -0.25 21.88
N LYS A 159 0.59 -0.10 22.81
CA LYS A 159 0.71 -0.61 24.19
C LYS A 159 0.67 -2.14 24.25
N SER A 160 -0.17 -2.75 23.43
CA SER A 160 -0.31 -4.19 23.30
C SER A 160 -0.55 -4.58 21.85
N LYS A 161 0.08 -5.69 21.40
CA LYS A 161 -0.19 -6.23 20.07
C LYS A 161 -1.39 -7.18 20.13
N PRO A 162 -2.12 -7.36 19.02
CA PRO A 162 -3.15 -8.38 18.90
C PRO A 162 -2.52 -9.77 19.01
N ALA A 163 -3.27 -10.75 19.52
CA ALA A 163 -2.82 -12.15 19.62
C ALA A 163 -2.72 -12.78 18.21
N SER A 164 -3.57 -12.34 17.28
CA SER A 164 -3.62 -12.81 15.91
C SER A 164 -3.89 -11.65 14.96
N TRP A 165 -3.45 -11.75 13.69
CA TRP A 165 -3.86 -10.81 12.66
C TRP A 165 -5.39 -10.73 12.51
N LYS A 166 -6.11 -11.81 12.81
CA LYS A 166 -7.58 -11.89 12.76
C LYS A 166 -8.25 -10.88 13.70
N ASP A 167 -7.62 -10.53 14.81
CA ASP A 167 -8.17 -9.58 15.79
C ASP A 167 -8.26 -8.15 15.22
N LEU A 168 -7.56 -7.88 14.11
CA LEU A 168 -7.56 -6.60 13.41
C LEU A 168 -8.61 -6.52 12.29
N PHE A 169 -9.27 -7.63 11.99
CA PHE A 169 -10.19 -7.73 10.85
C PHE A 169 -11.56 -8.26 11.26
N PHE A 170 -12.57 -7.84 10.53
CA PHE A 170 -13.93 -8.37 10.69
C PHE A 170 -14.03 -9.82 10.18
N PRO A 171 -15.00 -10.60 10.70
CA PRO A 171 -15.18 -12.02 10.37
C PRO A 171 -15.23 -12.35 8.86
N THR A 172 -15.68 -11.40 8.03
CA THR A 172 -15.78 -11.56 6.55
C THR A 172 -14.48 -11.96 5.85
N VAL A 173 -13.32 -11.71 6.47
CA VAL A 173 -12.01 -12.08 5.89
C VAL A 173 -11.16 -12.96 6.78
N GLN A 174 -11.63 -13.32 7.99
CA GLN A 174 -10.86 -14.12 8.95
C GLN A 174 -10.67 -15.60 8.55
N ASN A 175 -11.44 -16.08 7.56
CA ASN A 175 -11.31 -17.43 7.00
C ASN A 175 -10.17 -17.55 5.97
N ARG A 176 -9.50 -16.43 5.61
CA ARG A 176 -8.39 -16.43 4.67
C ARG A 176 -7.08 -16.82 5.34
N GLN A 177 -6.10 -17.20 4.52
CA GLN A 177 -4.76 -17.57 5.02
C GLN A 177 -3.87 -16.31 5.15
N GLY A 178 -4.29 -15.41 6.01
CA GLY A 178 -3.57 -14.16 6.29
C GLY A 178 -2.41 -14.32 7.28
N SER A 179 -1.62 -13.24 7.48
CA SER A 179 -0.47 -13.23 8.39
C SER A 179 -0.22 -11.85 9.05
#